data_d05d76d545400c23fcb53e497711b859
#
_entry.id   d05d76d545400c23fcb53e497711b859
#
_cell.length_a   1.000
_cell.length_b   1.000
_cell.length_c   1.000
_cell.angle_alpha   90.00
_cell.angle_beta   90.00
_cell.angle_gamma   90.00
#
_symmetry.space_group_name_H-M   'P 1'
#
loop_
_entity.id
_entity.type
_entity.pdbx_description
1 polymer ?
#
loop_
_entity_poly.entity_id
_entity_poly.type
_entity_poly.pdbx_seq_one_letter_code
_entity_poly.pdbx_strand_id
1 'polypeptide(L)'
;MDDNTQYKRITMKNRIIHALGVAAVAAGLVFTGTTAVQASEGSYTYVYDYWGDVQESPDVYSVARVFTYKDLGLDLNLKNAESLYVRGNEVYICDTGNNRIVVLERTGADDFTVVREISEIKGSDINTLNAPSDVAVSEEGNIFIADRGNARIIKVDKDLNYIMSFDRPVDSAIASDYVFQPDKLAIDTADRVYCSAKGINKGLVKYEADGEFSGFVGATRVAFNFTDYIWKRLASQEQRAQMESFVPTEYDNLFMDREGFIYACVGGQEEEDLDNETVDAVRKLNMLGTDILVRNGDYPVYGDLYWGGGGGITGPSYFKDVTVLDNDIYVCLDQNRGRLFGYDDQGRMVYAFGGNGNMDGYFRKPVSMEHMGNDLLVLDQLDCSITMFIPTEYGSLIYQAMDQFDSGLYDEAEESWNKVRDLNGNYALAYIGIGRSLMRKGEYKQAMDYFEAKYDDENYSRAYAQYRKIVIRKNILWVIIILAVIIIVPLLIGRYFKVKAEIERSEIFKI
;
A
#
# COMPACT_ATOMS: atom_id res chain seq x y z
N MET A 1 5.81 -23.89 -20.63
CA MET A 1 6.77 -23.12 -21.44
C MET A 1 6.44 -21.68 -21.14
N ASP A 2 7.28 -21.12 -20.35
CA ASP A 2 7.05 -20.13 -19.33
C ASP A 2 6.67 -18.73 -19.82
N ASP A 3 5.62 -18.15 -19.23
CA ASP A 3 5.22 -16.75 -19.38
C ASP A 3 6.36 -15.77 -19.01
N ASN A 4 7.19 -16.15 -18.05
CA ASN A 4 8.37 -15.39 -17.61
C ASN A 4 9.43 -15.18 -18.71
N THR A 5 9.50 -16.08 -19.68
CA THR A 5 10.43 -15.95 -20.83
C THR A 5 9.91 -14.93 -21.85
N GLN A 6 8.62 -14.70 -21.88
CA GLN A 6 8.00 -13.72 -22.77
C GLN A 6 8.18 -12.30 -22.23
N TYR A 7 8.06 -12.11 -20.92
CA TYR A 7 8.27 -10.82 -20.24
C TYR A 7 9.72 -10.32 -20.38
N LYS A 8 10.72 -11.20 -20.14
CA LYS A 8 12.14 -10.86 -20.36
C LYS A 8 12.49 -10.54 -21.82
N ARG A 9 11.79 -11.13 -22.78
CA ARG A 9 11.99 -10.82 -24.21
C ARG A 9 11.39 -9.48 -24.61
N ILE A 10 10.30 -9.06 -24.00
CA ILE A 10 9.63 -7.78 -24.28
C ILE A 10 10.47 -6.63 -23.72
N THR A 11 10.94 -6.73 -22.48
CA THR A 11 11.82 -5.71 -21.85
C THR A 11 13.16 -5.55 -22.58
N MET A 12 13.77 -6.64 -23.03
CA MET A 12 15.05 -6.56 -23.76
C MET A 12 14.90 -5.99 -25.18
N LYS A 13 13.78 -6.27 -25.87
CA LYS A 13 13.50 -5.71 -27.20
C LYS A 13 13.19 -4.22 -27.14
N ASN A 14 12.47 -3.76 -26.13
CA ASN A 14 12.12 -2.36 -25.95
C ASN A 14 13.35 -1.51 -25.58
N ARG A 15 14.29 -2.04 -24.76
CA ARG A 15 15.57 -1.37 -24.47
C ARG A 15 16.44 -1.12 -25.71
N ILE A 16 16.41 -2.02 -26.69
CA ILE A 16 17.18 -1.89 -27.95
C ILE A 16 16.51 -0.87 -28.89
N ILE A 17 15.18 -0.81 -28.92
CA ILE A 17 14.44 0.12 -29.76
C ILE A 17 14.54 1.56 -29.22
N HIS A 18 14.50 1.75 -27.87
CA HIS A 18 14.73 3.05 -27.26
C HIS A 18 16.15 3.58 -27.42
N ALA A 19 17.17 2.71 -27.33
CA ALA A 19 18.56 3.13 -27.56
C ALA A 19 18.81 3.61 -29.00
N LEU A 20 18.09 3.07 -29.99
CA LEU A 20 18.17 3.49 -31.39
C LEU A 20 17.31 4.72 -31.70
N GLY A 21 16.20 4.94 -30.99
CA GLY A 21 15.33 6.11 -31.11
C GLY A 21 15.96 7.39 -30.54
N VAL A 22 16.62 7.29 -29.41
CA VAL A 22 17.29 8.43 -28.74
C VAL A 22 18.50 8.93 -29.54
N ALA A 23 19.22 8.05 -30.23
CA ALA A 23 20.35 8.44 -31.09
C ALA A 23 19.94 9.23 -32.36
N ALA A 24 18.70 9.08 -32.82
CA ALA A 24 18.21 9.78 -34.02
C ALA A 24 17.61 11.17 -33.70
N VAL A 25 17.15 11.40 -32.47
CA VAL A 25 16.57 12.70 -32.04
C VAL A 25 17.63 13.65 -31.49
N ALA A 26 18.77 13.15 -31.03
CA ALA A 26 19.87 13.99 -30.51
C ALA A 26 20.62 14.80 -31.58
N ALA A 27 20.38 14.54 -32.86
CA ALA A 27 21.05 15.25 -33.97
C ALA A 27 20.26 16.45 -34.54
N GLY A 28 19.08 16.78 -33.99
CA GLY A 28 18.12 17.73 -34.62
C GLY A 28 17.69 18.95 -33.83
N LEU A 29 18.11 19.16 -32.58
CA LEU A 29 17.65 20.30 -31.78
C LEU A 29 18.76 21.01 -31.03
N VAL A 30 19.48 21.85 -31.76
CA VAL A 30 20.19 22.99 -31.18
C VAL A 30 19.35 24.23 -31.45
N PHE A 31 19.09 25.02 -30.40
CA PHE A 31 18.35 26.28 -30.32
C PHE A 31 16.84 26.24 -30.17
N THR A 32 16.40 26.24 -28.90
CA THR A 32 15.42 27.24 -28.42
C THR A 32 15.57 27.38 -26.89
N GLY A 33 15.42 28.61 -26.44
CA GLY A 33 15.75 29.15 -25.14
C GLY A 33 15.33 28.33 -23.92
N THR A 34 16.25 28.25 -23.00
CA THR A 34 16.00 27.83 -21.62
C THR A 34 15.05 28.84 -20.95
N THR A 35 13.75 28.58 -20.98
CA THR A 35 12.90 29.10 -19.92
C THR A 35 13.27 28.30 -18.70
N ALA A 36 13.95 28.92 -17.73
CA ALA A 36 14.08 28.39 -16.42
C ALA A 36 12.65 28.14 -15.91
N VAL A 37 12.26 26.88 -15.84
CA VAL A 37 11.09 26.46 -15.06
C VAL A 37 11.48 26.81 -13.63
N GLN A 38 10.86 27.87 -13.10
CA GLN A 38 10.94 28.21 -11.70
C GLN A 38 10.36 26.99 -10.99
N ALA A 39 11.23 26.20 -10.32
CA ALA A 39 10.78 25.15 -9.44
C ALA A 39 9.84 25.83 -8.44
N SER A 40 8.58 25.45 -8.43
CA SER A 40 7.68 25.84 -7.37
C SER A 40 8.30 25.37 -6.05
N GLU A 41 8.29 26.23 -5.04
CA GLU A 41 8.63 25.86 -3.66
C GLU A 41 7.53 24.91 -3.15
N GLY A 42 7.52 23.65 -3.61
CA GLY A 42 6.50 22.66 -3.28
C GLY A 42 7.04 21.25 -3.44
N SER A 43 6.46 20.32 -2.72
CA SER A 43 6.80 18.91 -2.83
C SER A 43 6.59 18.45 -4.27
N TYR A 44 7.62 17.83 -4.86
CA TYR A 44 7.51 17.22 -6.18
C TYR A 44 6.57 16.01 -6.11
N THR A 45 5.41 16.10 -6.76
CA THR A 45 4.42 15.04 -6.84
C THR A 45 4.46 14.37 -8.20
N TYR A 46 4.42 13.03 -8.21
CA TYR A 46 4.44 12.25 -9.45
C TYR A 46 3.66 10.94 -9.30
N VAL A 47 3.40 10.32 -10.44
CA VAL A 47 2.88 8.96 -10.58
C VAL A 47 3.68 8.23 -11.66
N TYR A 48 3.49 6.93 -11.81
CA TYR A 48 4.02 6.17 -12.95
C TYR A 48 2.93 5.96 -14.00
N ASP A 49 3.33 6.01 -15.27
CA ASP A 49 2.45 5.57 -16.34
C ASP A 49 2.56 4.06 -16.55
N TYR A 50 1.78 3.53 -17.50
CA TYR A 50 1.79 2.09 -17.84
C TYR A 50 3.20 1.55 -18.22
N TRP A 51 4.10 2.42 -18.66
CA TRP A 51 5.46 2.04 -19.09
C TRP A 51 6.49 2.16 -17.97
N GLY A 52 6.11 2.66 -16.80
CA GLY A 52 6.98 2.95 -15.66
C GLY A 52 7.70 4.28 -15.76
N ASP A 53 7.34 5.12 -16.72
CA ASP A 53 7.93 6.45 -16.83
C ASP A 53 7.26 7.38 -15.80
N VAL A 54 8.08 8.22 -15.16
CA VAL A 54 7.60 9.21 -14.17
C VAL A 54 6.78 10.27 -14.88
N GLN A 55 5.54 10.45 -14.42
CA GLN A 55 4.64 11.51 -14.89
C GLN A 55 4.46 12.53 -13.76
N GLU A 56 4.84 13.79 -14.01
CA GLU A 56 4.56 14.88 -13.09
C GLU A 56 3.05 15.04 -12.87
N SER A 57 2.67 15.29 -11.62
CA SER A 57 1.29 15.47 -11.20
C SER A 57 1.15 16.76 -10.42
N PRO A 58 -0.02 17.43 -10.43
CA PRO A 58 -0.31 18.48 -9.46
C PRO A 58 -0.12 17.95 -8.04
N ASP A 59 0.31 18.82 -7.13
CA ASP A 59 0.54 18.44 -5.75
C ASP A 59 -0.75 17.93 -5.10
N VAL A 60 -0.66 16.71 -4.53
CA VAL A 60 -1.76 16.10 -3.78
C VAL A 60 -1.80 16.65 -2.36
N TYR A 61 -0.63 16.93 -1.79
CA TYR A 61 -0.47 17.51 -0.48
C TYR A 61 0.33 18.82 -0.52
N SER A 62 0.04 19.69 0.42
CA SER A 62 0.84 20.87 0.72
C SER A 62 1.26 20.85 2.18
N VAL A 63 2.43 21.42 2.48
CA VAL A 63 2.86 21.60 3.87
C VAL A 63 1.98 22.66 4.53
N ALA A 64 1.27 22.28 5.58
CA ALA A 64 0.52 23.21 6.40
C ALA A 64 1.45 23.90 7.39
N ARG A 65 2.26 23.10 8.11
CA ARG A 65 3.17 23.61 9.14
C ARG A 65 4.26 22.59 9.48
N VAL A 66 5.41 23.11 9.89
CA VAL A 66 6.48 22.32 10.51
C VAL A 66 6.56 22.72 11.99
N PHE A 67 6.45 21.74 12.87
CA PHE A 67 6.48 21.93 14.31
C PHE A 67 7.84 21.52 14.86
N THR A 68 8.53 22.47 15.48
CA THR A 68 9.70 22.21 16.32
C THR A 68 9.30 22.24 17.80
N TYR A 69 10.20 21.86 18.68
CA TYR A 69 9.96 21.94 20.13
C TYR A 69 9.52 23.34 20.62
N LYS A 70 10.00 24.40 19.93
CA LYS A 70 9.63 25.79 20.27
C LYS A 70 8.20 26.11 19.89
N ASP A 71 7.77 25.64 18.72
CA ASP A 71 6.40 25.83 18.23
C ASP A 71 5.41 25.10 19.13
N LEU A 72 5.81 23.96 19.68
CA LEU A 72 5.03 23.16 20.63
C LEU A 72 5.12 23.69 22.08
N GLY A 73 6.00 24.63 22.36
CA GLY A 73 6.20 25.15 23.74
C GLY A 73 6.89 24.17 24.68
N LEU A 74 7.67 23.20 24.13
CA LEU A 74 8.44 22.25 24.93
C LEU A 74 9.73 22.89 25.47
N ASP A 75 10.12 22.56 26.70
CA ASP A 75 11.36 23.02 27.32
C ASP A 75 12.60 22.36 26.70
N LEU A 76 12.47 21.11 26.23
CA LEU A 76 13.53 20.32 25.65
C LEU A 76 13.19 19.93 24.20
N ASN A 77 14.20 20.04 23.31
CA ASN A 77 14.07 19.53 21.94
C ASN A 77 13.82 18.01 21.94
N LEU A 78 13.06 17.54 20.96
CA LEU A 78 12.93 16.11 20.72
C LEU A 78 14.31 15.48 20.51
N LYS A 79 14.51 14.28 21.02
CA LYS A 79 15.78 13.60 20.95
C LYS A 79 15.57 12.13 20.54
N ASN A 80 16.06 11.78 19.38
CA ASN A 80 15.89 10.42 18.85
C ASN A 80 14.44 9.92 18.97
N ALA A 81 13.47 10.79 18.67
CA ALA A 81 12.06 10.40 18.68
C ALA A 81 11.83 9.32 17.62
N GLU A 82 11.08 8.25 17.95
CA GLU A 82 10.99 7.05 17.11
C GLU A 82 9.57 6.76 16.62
N SER A 83 8.55 7.35 17.24
CA SER A 83 7.16 7.06 16.86
C SER A 83 6.22 8.22 17.06
N LEU A 84 5.22 8.28 16.19
CA LEU A 84 3.96 9.01 16.33
C LEU A 84 2.82 8.00 16.46
N TYR A 85 1.80 8.35 17.24
CA TYR A 85 0.53 7.65 17.30
C TYR A 85 -0.60 8.65 17.44
N VAL A 86 -1.66 8.48 16.66
CA VAL A 86 -2.83 9.36 16.67
C VAL A 86 -4.04 8.66 17.27
N ARG A 87 -4.70 9.32 18.22
CA ARG A 87 -5.99 8.88 18.77
C ARG A 87 -6.96 10.04 18.84
N GLY A 88 -7.93 10.06 17.94
CA GLY A 88 -8.87 11.18 17.85
C GLY A 88 -8.16 12.50 17.57
N ASN A 89 -8.20 13.45 18.51
CA ASN A 89 -7.51 14.74 18.41
C ASN A 89 -6.13 14.74 19.09
N GLU A 90 -5.72 13.65 19.70
CA GLU A 90 -4.44 13.56 20.41
C GLU A 90 -3.36 12.92 19.54
N VAL A 91 -2.14 13.46 19.59
CA VAL A 91 -0.93 12.93 18.98
C VAL A 91 0.07 12.60 20.08
N TYR A 92 0.49 11.36 20.12
CA TYR A 92 1.48 10.85 21.06
C TYR A 92 2.83 10.75 20.35
N ILE A 93 3.88 11.33 20.91
CA ILE A 93 5.25 11.33 20.37
C ILE A 93 6.13 10.55 21.32
N CYS A 94 6.70 9.44 20.90
CA CYS A 94 7.73 8.74 21.66
C CYS A 94 9.06 9.47 21.54
N ASP A 95 9.36 10.36 22.47
CA ASP A 95 10.62 11.10 22.60
C ASP A 95 11.65 10.23 23.32
N THR A 96 12.05 9.17 22.61
CA THR A 96 12.81 8.01 23.10
C THR A 96 14.10 8.40 23.83
N GLY A 97 14.86 9.33 23.27
CA GLY A 97 16.14 9.77 23.85
C GLY A 97 16.00 10.68 25.08
N ASN A 98 14.80 11.20 25.35
CA ASN A 98 14.48 11.94 26.56
C ASN A 98 13.67 11.10 27.56
N ASN A 99 13.44 9.81 27.29
CA ASN A 99 12.69 8.88 28.15
C ASN A 99 11.28 9.35 28.49
N ARG A 100 10.57 9.99 27.54
CA ARG A 100 9.23 10.52 27.74
C ARG A 100 8.34 10.27 26.51
N ILE A 101 7.04 10.36 26.71
CA ILE A 101 6.04 10.51 25.65
C ILE A 101 5.44 11.90 25.78
N VAL A 102 5.45 12.67 24.69
CA VAL A 102 4.80 13.97 24.63
C VAL A 102 3.42 13.78 24.00
N VAL A 103 2.38 14.30 24.65
CA VAL A 103 1.02 14.23 24.15
C VAL A 103 0.59 15.62 23.73
N LEU A 104 0.23 15.74 22.46
CA LEU A 104 -0.32 16.95 21.86
C LEU A 104 -1.81 16.81 21.65
N GLU A 105 -2.55 17.90 21.72
CA GLU A 105 -3.94 17.99 21.30
C GLU A 105 -4.06 19.00 20.15
N ARG A 106 -4.78 18.60 19.10
CA ARG A 106 -5.09 19.49 17.97
C ARG A 106 -6.10 20.54 18.40
N THR A 107 -5.71 21.81 18.33
CA THR A 107 -6.53 22.96 18.79
C THR A 107 -7.03 23.83 17.64
N GLY A 108 -6.50 23.65 16.46
CA GLY A 108 -6.86 24.37 15.24
C GLY A 108 -6.75 23.50 13.99
N ALA A 109 -6.91 24.11 12.81
CA ALA A 109 -6.75 23.40 11.55
C ALA A 109 -5.31 22.86 11.40
N ASP A 110 -4.34 23.69 11.79
CA ASP A 110 -2.90 23.45 11.67
C ASP A 110 -2.15 23.82 12.96
N ASP A 111 -2.77 23.59 14.12
CA ASP A 111 -2.18 23.98 15.41
C ASP A 111 -2.35 22.90 16.47
N PHE A 112 -1.30 22.71 17.28
CA PHE A 112 -1.25 21.74 18.36
C PHE A 112 -0.76 22.39 19.65
N THR A 113 -1.25 21.90 20.78
CA THR A 113 -0.75 22.27 22.11
C THR A 113 -0.35 21.03 22.90
N VAL A 114 0.72 21.14 23.69
CA VAL A 114 1.12 20.07 24.62
C VAL A 114 0.13 20.01 25.76
N VAL A 115 -0.51 18.85 25.95
CA VAL A 115 -1.44 18.61 27.05
C VAL A 115 -0.78 17.89 28.22
N ARG A 116 0.22 17.06 27.95
CA ARG A 116 0.99 16.39 29.01
C ARG A 116 2.29 15.78 28.49
N GLU A 117 3.21 15.53 29.40
CA GLU A 117 4.39 14.72 29.20
C GLU A 117 4.33 13.51 30.14
N ILE A 118 4.61 12.31 29.62
CA ILE A 118 4.57 11.06 30.38
C ILE A 118 6.00 10.53 30.49
N SER A 119 6.56 10.56 31.67
CA SER A 119 7.88 10.01 31.99
C SER A 119 7.85 9.05 33.18
N GLU A 120 6.77 9.12 33.97
CA GLU A 120 6.57 8.31 35.17
C GLU A 120 5.20 7.65 35.18
N ILE A 121 5.16 6.44 35.73
CA ILE A 121 3.98 5.56 35.84
C ILE A 121 3.68 5.35 37.34
N LYS A 122 2.46 5.55 37.76
CA LYS A 122 2.05 5.39 39.15
C LYS A 122 1.79 3.90 39.48
N GLY A 123 2.34 3.44 40.61
CA GLY A 123 2.05 2.12 41.14
C GLY A 123 2.80 0.96 40.46
N SER A 124 3.77 1.26 39.60
CA SER A 124 4.68 0.27 39.03
C SER A 124 5.96 0.15 39.87
N ASP A 125 6.55 -1.06 39.94
CA ASP A 125 7.83 -1.28 40.60
C ASP A 125 8.96 -0.49 39.93
N ILE A 126 8.92 -0.38 38.60
CA ILE A 126 9.75 0.53 37.83
C ILE A 126 8.84 1.63 37.33
N ASN A 127 8.88 2.79 38.00
CA ASN A 127 7.94 3.89 37.76
C ASN A 127 8.38 4.84 36.65
N THR A 128 9.62 4.77 36.17
CA THR A 128 10.14 5.64 35.11
C THR A 128 10.20 4.89 33.77
N LEU A 129 9.86 5.59 32.68
CA LEU A 129 10.08 5.10 31.34
C LEU A 129 11.57 5.12 30.98
N ASN A 130 11.99 4.18 30.16
CA ASN A 130 13.34 4.12 29.66
C ASN A 130 13.34 3.77 28.17
N ALA A 131 13.77 4.69 27.35
CA ALA A 131 13.77 4.58 25.88
C ALA A 131 12.43 4.04 25.33
N PRO A 132 11.27 4.69 25.62
CA PRO A 132 10.00 4.26 25.03
C PRO A 132 10.08 4.38 23.52
N SER A 133 9.77 3.30 22.80
CA SER A 133 9.92 3.21 21.35
C SER A 133 8.61 3.39 20.60
N ASP A 134 7.50 3.02 21.24
CA ASP A 134 6.17 3.16 20.65
C ASP A 134 5.07 3.27 21.71
N VAL A 135 3.89 3.73 21.28
CA VAL A 135 2.71 3.86 22.12
C VAL A 135 1.46 3.56 21.31
N ALA A 136 0.48 2.91 21.92
CA ALA A 136 -0.85 2.74 21.36
C ALA A 136 -1.91 2.97 22.43
N VAL A 137 -3.09 3.44 22.05
CA VAL A 137 -4.18 3.77 22.99
C VAL A 137 -5.44 3.01 22.58
N SER A 138 -6.01 2.26 23.53
CA SER A 138 -7.23 1.47 23.30
C SER A 138 -8.50 2.34 23.21
N GLU A 139 -9.60 1.71 22.80
CA GLU A 139 -10.90 2.39 22.77
C GLU A 139 -11.37 2.87 24.14
N GLU A 140 -10.98 2.18 25.19
CA GLU A 140 -11.27 2.54 26.58
C GLU A 140 -10.36 3.65 27.12
N GLY A 141 -9.33 4.06 26.36
CA GLY A 141 -8.35 5.07 26.76
C GLY A 141 -7.18 4.51 27.58
N ASN A 142 -7.01 3.19 27.64
CA ASN A 142 -5.81 2.58 28.22
C ASN A 142 -4.61 2.81 27.28
N ILE A 143 -3.46 3.14 27.85
CA ILE A 143 -2.25 3.46 27.13
C ILE A 143 -1.29 2.26 27.21
N PHE A 144 -0.85 1.76 26.08
CA PHE A 144 0.15 0.69 25.97
C PHE A 144 1.46 1.32 25.49
N ILE A 145 2.55 1.07 26.20
CA ILE A 145 3.85 1.68 25.93
C ILE A 145 4.89 0.58 25.74
N ALA A 146 5.59 0.58 24.62
CA ALA A 146 6.78 -0.22 24.43
C ALA A 146 7.96 0.41 25.19
N ASP A 147 8.11 0.08 26.44
CA ASP A 147 9.13 0.59 27.37
C ASP A 147 10.43 -0.23 27.17
N ARG A 148 11.04 -0.04 25.99
CA ARG A 148 12.10 -0.90 25.44
C ARG A 148 13.32 -1.00 26.35
N GLY A 149 13.75 0.10 26.93
CA GLY A 149 14.91 0.12 27.82
C GLY A 149 14.69 -0.58 29.17
N ASN A 150 13.41 -0.77 29.56
CA ASN A 150 13.01 -1.58 30.71
C ASN A 150 12.59 -3.01 30.32
N ALA A 151 12.76 -3.40 29.03
CA ALA A 151 12.49 -4.72 28.48
C ALA A 151 11.04 -5.22 28.70
N ARG A 152 10.06 -4.32 28.57
CA ARG A 152 8.63 -4.62 28.79
C ARG A 152 7.72 -3.82 27.88
N ILE A 153 6.49 -4.27 27.72
CA ILE A 153 5.35 -3.46 27.31
C ILE A 153 4.52 -3.20 28.55
N ILE A 154 4.10 -1.98 28.81
CA ILE A 154 3.30 -1.62 30.00
C ILE A 154 1.93 -1.08 29.58
N LYS A 155 0.88 -1.54 30.25
CA LYS A 155 -0.49 -1.02 30.13
C LYS A 155 -0.79 -0.16 31.34
N VAL A 156 -1.24 1.06 31.08
CA VAL A 156 -1.66 2.01 32.13
C VAL A 156 -3.05 2.58 31.79
N ASP A 157 -3.77 3.06 32.79
CA ASP A 157 -5.01 3.79 32.55
C ASP A 157 -4.75 5.24 32.09
N LYS A 158 -5.81 5.97 31.76
CA LYS A 158 -5.73 7.39 31.36
C LYS A 158 -5.08 8.31 32.38
N ASP A 159 -5.08 7.92 33.67
CA ASP A 159 -4.50 8.67 34.78
C ASP A 159 -3.06 8.21 35.11
N LEU A 160 -2.49 7.35 34.26
CA LEU A 160 -1.16 6.75 34.35
C LEU A 160 -0.99 5.82 35.54
N ASN A 161 -2.06 5.21 36.03
CA ASN A 161 -1.92 4.13 37.01
C ASN A 161 -1.58 2.83 36.29
N TYR A 162 -0.63 2.09 36.86
CA TYR A 162 -0.24 0.78 36.36
C TYR A 162 -1.40 -0.20 36.39
N ILE A 163 -1.63 -0.88 35.27
CA ILE A 163 -2.59 -1.99 35.17
C ILE A 163 -1.84 -3.30 35.12
N MET A 164 -0.94 -3.45 34.15
CA MET A 164 -0.15 -4.69 33.95
C MET A 164 1.04 -4.46 33.05
N SER A 165 1.94 -5.45 32.97
CA SER A 165 3.03 -5.52 31.99
C SER A 165 2.93 -6.79 31.16
N PHE A 166 3.46 -6.69 29.93
CA PHE A 166 3.68 -7.80 29.01
C PHE A 166 5.19 -8.00 28.96
N ASP A 167 5.62 -9.13 29.49
CA ASP A 167 7.03 -9.41 29.65
C ASP A 167 7.59 -10.22 28.47
N ARG A 168 8.85 -10.59 28.56
CA ARG A 168 9.53 -11.40 27.55
C ARG A 168 8.70 -12.64 27.18
N PRO A 169 8.42 -12.86 25.89
CA PRO A 169 7.70 -14.08 25.46
C PRO A 169 8.53 -15.33 25.75
N VAL A 170 7.85 -16.39 26.22
CA VAL A 170 8.49 -17.67 26.54
C VAL A 170 8.16 -18.68 25.46
N ASP A 171 9.14 -18.94 24.60
CA ASP A 171 9.04 -19.90 23.50
C ASP A 171 10.40 -20.59 23.28
N SER A 172 10.38 -21.84 22.84
CA SER A 172 11.60 -22.63 22.56
C SER A 172 12.45 -22.05 21.42
N ALA A 173 11.85 -21.20 20.61
CA ALA A 173 12.48 -20.54 19.48
C ALA A 173 13.18 -19.22 19.85
N ILE A 174 13.03 -18.77 21.10
CA ILE A 174 13.69 -17.57 21.62
C ILE A 174 14.83 -18.02 22.55
N ALA A 175 16.04 -17.50 22.30
CA ALA A 175 17.22 -17.81 23.11
C ALA A 175 16.96 -17.46 24.58
N SER A 176 17.40 -18.32 25.50
CA SER A 176 17.14 -18.15 26.93
C SER A 176 17.73 -16.87 27.54
N ASP A 177 18.77 -16.33 26.93
CA ASP A 177 19.45 -15.09 27.29
C ASP A 177 18.97 -13.85 26.51
N TYR A 178 17.93 -14.00 25.65
CA TYR A 178 17.39 -12.87 24.91
C TYR A 178 16.78 -11.83 25.84
N VAL A 179 17.22 -10.59 25.70
CA VAL A 179 16.63 -9.43 26.37
C VAL A 179 15.49 -8.89 25.50
N PHE A 180 14.28 -8.84 26.05
CA PHE A 180 13.10 -8.38 25.32
C PHE A 180 13.25 -6.90 24.91
N GLN A 181 13.13 -6.64 23.64
CA GLN A 181 13.23 -5.27 23.07
C GLN A 181 11.98 -5.00 22.22
N PRO A 182 10.83 -4.70 22.86
CA PRO A 182 9.64 -4.31 22.11
C PRO A 182 9.93 -3.05 21.32
N ASP A 183 9.49 -2.99 20.05
CA ASP A 183 9.80 -1.87 19.17
C ASP A 183 8.55 -1.15 18.71
N LYS A 184 7.63 -1.83 18.04
CA LYS A 184 6.36 -1.27 17.55
C LYS A 184 5.16 -2.06 18.06
N LEU A 185 4.05 -1.38 18.26
CA LEU A 185 2.84 -1.92 18.85
C LEU A 185 1.63 -1.69 17.94
N ALA A 186 0.77 -2.70 17.86
CA ALA A 186 -0.60 -2.53 17.42
C ALA A 186 -1.51 -3.23 18.42
N ILE A 187 -2.66 -2.64 18.72
CA ILE A 187 -3.65 -3.20 19.64
C ILE A 187 -5.00 -3.33 18.96
N ASP A 188 -5.69 -4.42 19.18
CA ASP A 188 -7.04 -4.59 18.64
C ASP A 188 -8.13 -4.19 19.64
N THR A 189 -9.37 -4.23 19.20
CA THR A 189 -10.55 -3.87 20.00
C THR A 189 -10.76 -4.73 21.24
N ALA A 190 -10.05 -5.87 21.35
CA ALA A 190 -10.07 -6.75 22.51
C ALA A 190 -8.85 -6.55 23.42
N ASP A 191 -8.09 -5.47 23.27
CA ASP A 191 -6.84 -5.17 23.99
C ASP A 191 -5.74 -6.22 23.84
N ARG A 192 -5.78 -7.03 22.77
CA ARG A 192 -4.67 -7.94 22.42
C ARG A 192 -3.55 -7.12 21.79
N VAL A 193 -2.32 -7.43 22.16
CA VAL A 193 -1.14 -6.70 21.74
C VAL A 193 -0.39 -7.47 20.66
N TYR A 194 -0.10 -6.81 19.57
CA TYR A 194 0.79 -7.27 18.51
C TYR A 194 2.04 -6.39 18.54
N CYS A 195 3.20 -7.00 18.70
CA CYS A 195 4.45 -6.28 18.90
C CYS A 195 5.52 -6.77 17.93
N SER A 196 6.18 -5.85 17.23
CA SER A 196 7.48 -6.16 16.66
C SER A 196 8.54 -6.04 17.75
N ALA A 197 9.50 -6.94 17.78
CA ALA A 197 10.56 -6.91 18.79
C ALA A 197 11.91 -7.19 18.14
N LYS A 198 12.89 -6.35 18.42
CA LYS A 198 14.23 -6.47 17.83
C LYS A 198 14.87 -7.81 18.17
N GLY A 199 15.39 -8.46 17.13
CA GLY A 199 16.01 -9.78 17.26
C GLY A 199 15.02 -10.95 17.32
N ILE A 200 13.72 -10.72 17.17
CA ILE A 200 12.70 -11.75 16.95
C ILE A 200 12.30 -11.78 15.48
N ASN A 201 12.92 -12.66 14.71
CA ASN A 201 12.70 -12.79 13.26
C ASN A 201 11.56 -13.75 12.90
N LYS A 202 10.52 -13.84 13.73
CA LYS A 202 9.38 -14.77 13.58
C LYS A 202 8.05 -14.04 13.34
N GLY A 203 8.12 -12.83 12.82
CA GLY A 203 6.97 -11.96 12.70
C GLY A 203 6.66 -11.24 14.02
N LEU A 204 5.39 -10.99 14.27
CA LEU A 204 4.90 -10.24 15.42
C LEU A 204 4.69 -11.15 16.63
N VAL A 205 5.11 -10.69 17.79
CA VAL A 205 4.78 -11.30 19.08
C VAL A 205 3.33 -10.94 19.45
N LYS A 206 2.50 -11.93 19.68
CA LYS A 206 1.10 -11.70 20.07
C LYS A 206 0.91 -12.03 21.54
N TYR A 207 0.26 -11.13 22.26
CA TYR A 207 -0.23 -11.32 23.62
C TYR A 207 -1.74 -11.20 23.68
N GLU A 208 -2.38 -12.01 24.51
CA GLU A 208 -3.78 -11.85 24.86
C GLU A 208 -3.97 -10.68 25.85
N ALA A 209 -5.21 -10.22 26.03
CA ALA A 209 -5.53 -9.07 26.86
C ALA A 209 -5.12 -9.21 28.35
N ASP A 210 -4.96 -10.45 28.82
CA ASP A 210 -4.50 -10.77 30.18
C ASP A 210 -2.97 -10.81 30.33
N GLY A 211 -2.24 -10.52 29.25
CA GLY A 211 -0.77 -10.49 29.21
C GLY A 211 -0.11 -11.82 28.88
N GLU A 212 -0.87 -12.89 28.65
CA GLU A 212 -0.29 -14.18 28.27
C GLU A 212 0.23 -14.14 26.82
N PHE A 213 1.45 -14.64 26.62
CA PHE A 213 2.01 -14.83 25.29
C PHE A 213 1.24 -15.90 24.52
N SER A 214 0.66 -15.53 23.39
CA SER A 214 -0.20 -16.40 22.57
C SER A 214 0.52 -17.02 21.37
N GLY A 215 1.66 -16.48 20.95
CA GLY A 215 2.44 -16.99 19.81
C GLY A 215 2.94 -15.92 18.88
N PHE A 216 3.36 -16.33 17.68
CA PHE A 216 3.85 -15.44 16.63
C PHE A 216 2.85 -15.35 15.47
N VAL A 217 2.72 -14.15 14.90
CA VAL A 217 1.79 -13.83 13.80
C VAL A 217 2.56 -13.21 12.64
N GLY A 218 2.21 -13.58 11.40
CA GLY A 218 2.81 -12.95 10.22
C GLY A 218 4.22 -13.44 9.86
N ALA A 219 4.68 -14.55 10.43
CA ALA A 219 5.92 -15.18 10.00
C ALA A 219 5.79 -15.68 8.55
N THR A 220 6.77 -15.36 7.71
CA THR A 220 6.81 -15.83 6.33
C THR A 220 6.95 -17.36 6.31
N ARG A 221 5.91 -18.07 5.86
CA ARG A 221 6.00 -19.51 5.62
C ARG A 221 6.82 -19.71 4.35
N VAL A 222 7.97 -20.37 4.49
CA VAL A 222 8.75 -20.81 3.33
C VAL A 222 7.84 -21.68 2.46
N ALA A 223 7.71 -21.35 1.19
CA ALA A 223 6.98 -22.15 0.23
C ALA A 223 7.53 -23.57 0.26
N PHE A 224 6.64 -24.56 0.35
CA PHE A 224 7.00 -25.98 0.45
C PHE A 224 7.73 -26.40 -0.82
N ASN A 225 9.06 -26.52 -0.75
CA ASN A 225 9.86 -27.06 -1.81
C ASN A 225 9.98 -28.58 -1.63
N PHE A 226 9.45 -29.34 -2.60
CA PHE A 226 9.48 -30.82 -2.55
C PHE A 226 10.91 -31.38 -2.44
N THR A 227 11.88 -30.71 -3.01
CA THR A 227 13.30 -31.06 -2.94
C THR A 227 13.83 -30.92 -1.51
N ASP A 228 13.48 -29.85 -0.84
CA ASP A 228 13.85 -29.59 0.58
C ASP A 228 13.18 -30.59 1.51
N TYR A 229 11.95 -31.01 1.22
CA TYR A 229 11.27 -32.04 1.98
C TYR A 229 11.99 -33.38 1.93
N ILE A 230 12.49 -33.80 0.75
CA ILE A 230 13.27 -35.02 0.60
C ILE A 230 14.59 -34.92 1.37
N TRP A 231 15.29 -33.78 1.22
CA TRP A 231 16.54 -33.54 1.94
C TRP A 231 16.34 -33.48 3.46
N LYS A 232 15.30 -32.81 3.94
CA LYS A 232 14.95 -32.79 5.38
C LYS A 232 14.66 -34.19 5.94
N ARG A 233 14.15 -35.11 5.12
CA ARG A 233 13.89 -36.49 5.53
C ARG A 233 15.17 -37.36 5.57
N LEU A 234 16.17 -37.00 4.80
CA LEU A 234 17.47 -37.71 4.72
C LEU A 234 18.55 -37.08 5.61
N ALA A 235 18.36 -35.85 6.07
CA ALA A 235 19.31 -35.11 6.89
C ALA A 235 19.32 -35.59 8.33
N SER A 236 20.50 -35.49 9.00
CA SER A 236 20.63 -35.72 10.44
C SER A 236 19.91 -34.64 11.27
N GLN A 237 19.72 -34.93 12.58
CA GLN A 237 19.04 -33.98 13.48
C GLN A 237 19.74 -32.60 13.57
N GLU A 238 21.08 -32.59 13.50
CA GLU A 238 21.92 -31.40 13.48
C GLU A 238 21.84 -30.64 12.15
N GLN A 239 21.76 -31.38 11.02
CA GLN A 239 21.55 -30.77 9.71
C GLN A 239 20.14 -30.22 9.54
N ARG A 240 19.12 -30.85 10.14
CA ARG A 240 17.75 -30.32 10.14
C ARG A 240 17.62 -28.99 10.88
N ALA A 241 18.31 -28.85 12.01
CA ALA A 241 18.32 -27.58 12.77
C ALA A 241 18.98 -26.43 11.98
N GLN A 242 19.94 -26.74 11.10
CA GLN A 242 20.53 -25.75 10.18
C GLN A 242 19.68 -25.48 8.92
N MET A 243 18.74 -26.37 8.59
CA MET A 243 17.88 -26.26 7.40
C MET A 243 16.52 -25.61 7.69
N GLU A 244 16.20 -25.26 8.92
CA GLU A 244 15.06 -24.41 9.25
C GLU A 244 15.43 -22.94 8.99
N SER A 245 15.77 -22.65 7.74
CA SER A 245 15.84 -21.28 7.25
C SER A 245 14.40 -20.75 7.09
N PHE A 246 13.87 -20.18 8.17
CA PHE A 246 12.82 -19.17 7.99
C PHE A 246 13.48 -17.96 7.31
N VAL A 247 12.84 -17.39 6.31
CA VAL A 247 13.23 -16.04 5.88
C VAL A 247 12.94 -15.16 7.10
N PRO A 248 13.98 -14.59 7.73
CA PRO A 248 13.77 -13.76 8.92
C PRO A 248 12.88 -12.61 8.51
N THR A 249 11.68 -12.51 9.05
CA THR A 249 10.79 -11.38 8.81
C THR A 249 10.80 -10.53 10.07
N GLU A 250 11.50 -9.42 10.03
CA GLU A 250 11.45 -8.35 11.03
C GLU A 250 10.61 -7.21 10.46
N TYR A 251 9.60 -6.80 11.19
CA TYR A 251 8.72 -5.70 10.79
C TYR A 251 9.23 -4.39 11.39
N ASP A 252 9.39 -3.38 10.55
CA ASP A 252 9.87 -2.06 10.95
C ASP A 252 8.80 -1.20 11.60
N ASN A 253 7.55 -1.30 11.15
CA ASN A 253 6.41 -0.64 11.76
C ASN A 253 5.11 -1.37 11.49
N LEU A 254 4.09 -1.05 12.29
CA LEU A 254 2.77 -1.66 12.30
C LEU A 254 1.71 -0.58 12.38
N PHE A 255 0.64 -0.76 11.62
CA PHE A 255 -0.58 0.03 11.72
C PHE A 255 -1.78 -0.90 11.73
N MET A 256 -2.71 -0.72 12.66
CA MET A 256 -3.96 -1.48 12.67
C MET A 256 -5.08 -0.63 12.10
N ASP A 257 -5.70 -1.12 11.03
CA ASP A 257 -6.84 -0.45 10.42
C ASP A 257 -8.13 -0.65 11.24
N ARG A 258 -9.19 0.05 10.85
CA ARG A 258 -10.49 0.00 11.55
C ARG A 258 -11.18 -1.35 11.46
N GLU A 259 -10.82 -2.18 10.49
CA GLU A 259 -11.34 -3.53 10.32
C GLU A 259 -10.56 -4.57 11.14
N GLY A 260 -9.47 -4.15 11.79
CA GLY A 260 -8.60 -5.00 12.62
C GLY A 260 -7.53 -5.76 11.82
N PHE A 261 -7.24 -5.34 10.57
CA PHE A 261 -6.09 -5.85 9.84
C PHE A 261 -4.82 -5.07 10.19
N ILE A 262 -3.70 -5.76 10.22
CA ILE A 262 -2.41 -5.15 10.52
C ILE A 262 -1.67 -4.89 9.21
N TYR A 263 -1.43 -3.63 8.89
CA TYR A 263 -0.46 -3.26 7.88
C TYR A 263 0.93 -3.25 8.51
N ALA A 264 1.89 -3.85 7.83
CA ALA A 264 3.23 -4.00 8.36
C ALA A 264 4.26 -3.73 7.25
N CYS A 265 5.24 -2.88 7.54
CA CYS A 265 6.37 -2.62 6.67
C CYS A 265 7.49 -3.61 6.95
N VAL A 266 8.10 -4.12 5.88
CA VAL A 266 9.33 -4.89 5.92
C VAL A 266 10.42 -4.04 5.27
N GLY A 267 11.30 -3.50 6.09
CA GLY A 267 12.41 -2.67 5.62
C GLY A 267 13.65 -3.49 5.24
N GLY A 268 14.67 -2.79 4.71
CA GLY A 268 15.99 -3.37 4.46
C GLY A 268 16.04 -4.41 3.34
N GLN A 269 15.16 -4.30 2.33
CA GLN A 269 15.16 -5.19 1.18
C GLN A 269 16.35 -4.90 0.27
N GLU A 270 16.97 -5.97 -0.22
CA GLU A 270 18.00 -5.87 -1.25
C GLU A 270 17.37 -5.94 -2.65
N GLU A 271 18.07 -5.42 -3.65
CA GLU A 271 17.64 -5.45 -5.05
C GLU A 271 17.30 -6.88 -5.52
N GLU A 272 18.07 -7.87 -5.06
CA GLU A 272 17.89 -9.28 -5.40
C GLU A 272 16.56 -9.84 -4.82
N ASP A 273 16.14 -9.38 -3.66
CA ASP A 273 14.89 -9.81 -3.02
C ASP A 273 13.66 -9.35 -3.81
N LEU A 274 13.69 -8.11 -4.30
CA LEU A 274 12.62 -7.53 -5.10
C LEU A 274 12.56 -8.11 -6.51
N ASP A 275 13.72 -8.33 -7.15
CA ASP A 275 13.81 -8.95 -8.47
C ASP A 275 13.28 -10.40 -8.49
N ASN A 276 13.41 -11.11 -7.38
CA ASN A 276 12.94 -12.47 -7.23
C ASN A 276 11.52 -12.57 -6.62
N GLU A 277 10.88 -11.44 -6.30
CA GLU A 277 9.57 -11.40 -5.63
C GLU A 277 9.54 -12.25 -4.34
N THR A 278 10.66 -12.30 -3.63
CA THR A 278 10.80 -13.14 -2.43
C THR A 278 10.31 -12.44 -1.17
N VAL A 279 10.28 -11.11 -1.17
CA VAL A 279 9.89 -10.27 -0.04
C VAL A 279 8.91 -9.19 -0.48
N ASP A 280 7.84 -9.03 0.27
CA ASP A 280 6.89 -7.93 0.10
C ASP A 280 7.25 -6.77 1.02
N ALA A 281 7.40 -5.56 0.48
CA ALA A 281 7.75 -4.37 1.26
C ALA A 281 6.65 -3.96 2.26
N VAL A 282 5.40 -4.23 1.93
CA VAL A 282 4.23 -3.99 2.77
C VAL A 282 3.33 -5.21 2.74
N ARG A 283 2.76 -5.56 3.89
CA ARG A 283 1.80 -6.64 4.06
C ARG A 283 0.56 -6.15 4.77
N LYS A 284 -0.61 -6.68 4.40
CA LYS A 284 -1.86 -6.56 5.14
C LYS A 284 -2.15 -7.90 5.78
N LEU A 285 -1.91 -8.03 7.07
CA LEU A 285 -2.05 -9.27 7.79
C LEU A 285 -3.44 -9.38 8.40
N ASN A 286 -4.11 -10.50 8.18
CA ASN A 286 -5.30 -10.84 8.93
C ASN A 286 -4.92 -11.37 10.33
N MET A 287 -5.92 -11.62 11.19
CA MET A 287 -5.72 -12.11 12.56
C MET A 287 -4.99 -13.46 12.66
N LEU A 288 -4.90 -14.21 11.57
CA LEU A 288 -4.13 -15.46 11.48
C LEU A 288 -2.69 -15.25 10.98
N GLY A 289 -2.33 -14.00 10.67
CA GLY A 289 -1.02 -13.62 10.14
C GLY A 289 -0.82 -13.96 8.65
N THR A 290 -1.92 -14.18 7.92
CA THR A 290 -1.85 -14.38 6.48
C THR A 290 -1.88 -13.01 5.80
N ASP A 291 -0.96 -12.78 4.88
CA ASP A 291 -0.97 -11.59 4.02
C ASP A 291 -2.13 -11.67 3.04
N ILE A 292 -2.97 -10.65 3.05
CA ILE A 292 -4.15 -10.51 2.19
C ILE A 292 -4.10 -9.22 1.35
N LEU A 293 -2.95 -8.53 1.32
CA LEU A 293 -2.79 -7.33 0.52
C LEU A 293 -3.02 -7.65 -0.96
N VAL A 294 -3.91 -6.89 -1.58
CA VAL A 294 -4.17 -6.99 -3.02
C VAL A 294 -3.08 -6.24 -3.77
N ARG A 295 -2.51 -6.87 -4.80
CA ARG A 295 -1.41 -6.32 -5.61
C ARG A 295 -1.76 -6.45 -7.10
N ASN A 296 -2.83 -5.75 -7.51
CA ASN A 296 -3.33 -5.73 -8.89
C ASN A 296 -2.85 -4.50 -9.67
N GLY A 297 -1.94 -3.71 -9.10
CA GLY A 297 -1.32 -2.57 -9.79
C GLY A 297 -0.38 -3.03 -10.92
N ASP A 298 -0.07 -2.12 -11.85
CA ASP A 298 0.88 -2.40 -12.94
C ASP A 298 2.30 -2.65 -12.42
N TYR A 299 2.58 -2.19 -11.20
CA TYR A 299 3.87 -2.30 -10.52
C TYR A 299 3.70 -2.83 -9.09
N PRO A 300 4.70 -3.55 -8.57
CA PRO A 300 4.71 -3.99 -7.19
C PRO A 300 4.72 -2.81 -6.20
N VAL A 301 4.21 -3.05 -4.99
CA VAL A 301 4.16 -2.05 -3.91
C VAL A 301 5.51 -2.02 -3.21
N TYR A 302 6.49 -1.30 -3.78
CA TYR A 302 7.82 -1.15 -3.19
C TYR A 302 8.44 0.26 -3.37
N GLY A 303 7.62 1.25 -3.70
CA GLY A 303 8.06 2.65 -3.85
C GLY A 303 8.62 2.97 -5.23
N ASP A 304 9.81 3.55 -5.28
CA ASP A 304 10.43 3.93 -6.55
C ASP A 304 10.81 2.74 -7.42
N LEU A 305 10.48 2.83 -8.71
CA LEU A 305 10.84 1.82 -9.71
C LEU A 305 12.30 1.89 -10.15
N TYR A 306 12.96 3.03 -9.95
CA TYR A 306 14.35 3.29 -10.38
C TYR A 306 15.26 3.51 -9.17
N TRP A 307 16.26 2.65 -9.02
CA TRP A 307 17.13 2.61 -7.85
C TRP A 307 18.52 3.22 -8.09
N GLY A 308 18.88 3.46 -9.33
CA GLY A 308 20.12 4.11 -9.71
C GLY A 308 19.86 5.54 -10.15
N GLY A 309 20.35 6.52 -9.44
CA GLY A 309 20.07 7.82 -9.91
C GLY A 309 20.76 8.98 -9.23
N GLY A 310 20.52 10.20 -9.71
CA GLY A 310 21.10 11.41 -9.19
C GLY A 310 20.82 11.64 -7.70
N GLY A 311 21.78 12.23 -6.98
CA GLY A 311 21.61 12.61 -5.58
C GLY A 311 22.28 11.70 -4.55
N GLY A 312 22.91 10.61 -4.97
CA GLY A 312 23.72 9.77 -4.07
C GLY A 312 22.95 8.71 -3.28
N ILE A 313 21.64 8.58 -3.49
CA ILE A 313 20.81 7.53 -2.90
C ILE A 313 20.73 6.38 -3.91
N THR A 314 21.16 5.21 -3.50
CA THR A 314 21.14 3.98 -4.30
C THR A 314 20.35 2.89 -3.59
N GLY A 315 19.87 1.93 -4.35
CA GLY A 315 19.07 0.81 -3.82
C GLY A 315 17.57 1.11 -3.73
N PRO A 316 16.77 0.12 -3.33
CA PRO A 316 15.31 0.21 -3.22
C PRO A 316 14.84 1.27 -2.22
N SER A 317 13.56 1.61 -2.29
CA SER A 317 12.87 2.35 -1.22
C SER A 317 12.91 1.55 0.07
N TYR A 318 13.10 2.23 1.20
CA TYR A 318 13.06 1.63 2.52
C TYR A 318 11.80 2.09 3.24
N PHE A 319 10.73 1.29 3.16
CA PHE A 319 9.49 1.61 3.85
C PHE A 319 9.65 1.45 5.35
N LYS A 320 9.71 2.59 6.02
CA LYS A 320 9.92 2.68 7.48
C LYS A 320 8.62 2.69 8.25
N ASP A 321 7.55 3.23 7.65
CA ASP A 321 6.26 3.35 8.30
C ASP A 321 5.11 3.24 7.28
N VAL A 322 3.92 2.89 7.75
CA VAL A 322 2.68 2.83 6.99
C VAL A 322 1.52 3.29 7.83
N THR A 323 0.65 4.10 7.26
CA THR A 323 -0.65 4.47 7.83
C THR A 323 -1.76 4.25 6.80
N VAL A 324 -3.00 4.06 7.24
CA VAL A 324 -4.15 3.80 6.36
C VAL A 324 -5.21 4.86 6.58
N LEU A 325 -5.47 5.65 5.56
CA LEU A 325 -6.47 6.71 5.59
C LEU A 325 -7.90 6.14 5.65
N ASP A 326 -8.85 6.99 5.97
CA ASP A 326 -10.26 6.64 6.10
C ASP A 326 -10.91 6.09 4.81
N ASN A 327 -10.29 6.34 3.65
CA ASN A 327 -10.70 5.87 2.32
C ASN A 327 -9.91 4.65 1.81
N ASP A 328 -9.34 3.87 2.72
CA ASP A 328 -8.57 2.67 2.44
C ASP A 328 -7.29 2.88 1.59
N ILE A 329 -6.88 4.14 1.39
CA ILE A 329 -5.55 4.44 0.85
C ILE A 329 -4.53 4.18 1.96
N TYR A 330 -3.58 3.30 1.70
CA TYR A 330 -2.44 3.14 2.58
C TYR A 330 -1.25 3.95 2.07
N VAL A 331 -0.65 4.71 2.98
CA VAL A 331 0.50 5.57 2.70
C VAL A 331 1.74 4.97 3.32
N CYS A 332 2.79 4.80 2.54
CA CYS A 332 4.08 4.25 2.96
C CYS A 332 5.14 5.35 3.00
N LEU A 333 5.91 5.41 4.07
CA LEU A 333 7.00 6.35 4.28
C LEU A 333 8.35 5.73 3.90
N ASP A 334 8.97 6.21 2.85
CA ASP A 334 10.34 5.83 2.46
C ASP A 334 11.36 6.68 3.22
N GLN A 335 12.08 6.06 4.15
CA GLN A 335 13.11 6.73 4.93
C GLN A 335 14.33 7.13 4.09
N ASN A 336 14.70 6.32 3.09
CA ASN A 336 15.91 6.57 2.29
C ASN A 336 15.77 7.82 1.41
N ARG A 337 14.59 8.02 0.81
CA ARG A 337 14.33 9.12 -0.12
C ARG A 337 13.49 10.23 0.47
N GLY A 338 13.00 10.06 1.69
CA GLY A 338 12.09 11.03 2.31
C GLY A 338 10.77 11.16 1.55
N ARG A 339 10.27 10.10 0.92
CA ARG A 339 9.08 10.10 0.08
C ARG A 339 7.91 9.39 0.74
N LEU A 340 6.72 9.86 0.38
CA LEU A 340 5.47 9.25 0.78
C LEU A 340 4.78 8.69 -0.46
N PHE A 341 4.42 7.41 -0.42
CA PHE A 341 3.75 6.70 -1.50
C PHE A 341 2.35 6.30 -1.04
N GLY A 342 1.31 6.85 -1.67
CA GLY A 342 -0.07 6.43 -1.45
C GLY A 342 -0.49 5.37 -2.46
N TYR A 343 -1.11 4.29 -1.98
CA TYR A 343 -1.64 3.21 -2.79
C TYR A 343 -3.12 2.97 -2.47
N ASP A 344 -3.90 2.60 -3.48
CA ASP A 344 -5.30 2.22 -3.32
C ASP A 344 -5.45 0.76 -2.82
N ASP A 345 -6.69 0.34 -2.59
CA ASP A 345 -7.07 -1.02 -2.16
C ASP A 345 -6.64 -2.11 -3.15
N GLN A 346 -6.34 -1.75 -4.41
CA GLN A 346 -5.84 -2.66 -5.44
C GLN A 346 -4.32 -2.69 -5.54
N GLY A 347 -3.60 -1.88 -4.74
CA GLY A 347 -2.15 -1.74 -4.81
C GLY A 347 -1.67 -0.85 -5.96
N ARG A 348 -2.53 0.01 -6.50
CA ARG A 348 -2.15 0.99 -7.51
C ARG A 348 -1.64 2.25 -6.84
N MET A 349 -0.53 2.78 -7.31
CA MET A 349 -0.01 4.03 -6.79
C MET A 349 -0.91 5.21 -7.14
N VAL A 350 -1.45 5.85 -6.12
CA VAL A 350 -2.31 7.05 -6.24
C VAL A 350 -1.44 8.29 -6.40
N TYR A 351 -0.35 8.38 -5.66
CA TYR A 351 0.63 9.47 -5.70
C TYR A 351 1.94 9.07 -5.04
N ALA A 352 3.00 9.80 -5.39
CA ALA A 352 4.24 9.87 -4.65
C ALA A 352 4.66 11.32 -4.51
N PHE A 353 5.09 11.75 -3.32
CA PHE A 353 5.56 13.12 -3.06
C PHE A 353 6.60 13.15 -1.95
N GLY A 354 7.16 14.35 -1.68
CA GLY A 354 8.23 14.53 -0.71
C GLY A 354 9.62 14.29 -1.32
N GLY A 355 10.63 14.31 -0.49
CA GLY A 355 12.03 14.12 -0.91
C GLY A 355 13.02 14.31 0.22
N ASN A 356 14.31 14.08 -0.10
CA ASN A 356 15.42 14.34 0.81
C ASN A 356 15.87 15.80 0.70
N GLY A 357 15.95 16.49 1.82
CA GLY A 357 16.38 17.89 1.83
C GLY A 357 16.16 18.59 3.16
N ASN A 358 16.35 19.92 3.14
CA ASN A 358 16.18 20.80 4.30
C ASN A 358 15.05 21.83 4.07
N MET A 359 14.27 21.65 3.02
CA MET A 359 13.11 22.52 2.77
C MET A 359 11.87 21.95 3.43
N ASP A 360 10.87 22.76 3.68
CA ASP A 360 9.59 22.30 4.20
C ASP A 360 8.98 21.24 3.25
N GLY A 361 8.53 20.13 3.81
CA GLY A 361 8.05 18.98 3.04
C GLY A 361 9.12 18.01 2.54
N TYR A 362 10.40 18.29 2.85
CA TYR A 362 11.53 17.41 2.64
C TYR A 362 12.09 16.93 3.99
N PHE A 363 12.74 15.77 3.99
CA PHE A 363 13.16 15.11 5.22
C PHE A 363 14.64 14.75 5.19
N ARG A 364 15.23 14.69 6.37
CA ARG A 364 16.61 14.20 6.55
C ARG A 364 16.64 12.77 7.05
N LYS A 365 15.73 12.42 7.95
CA LYS A 365 15.54 11.05 8.46
C LYS A 365 14.12 10.89 9.00
N PRO A 366 13.13 10.75 8.12
CA PRO A 366 11.77 10.50 8.57
C PRO A 366 11.68 9.08 9.15
N VAL A 367 10.98 8.93 10.29
CA VAL A 367 10.97 7.67 11.06
C VAL A 367 9.57 7.17 11.37
N SER A 368 8.58 8.07 11.39
CA SER A 368 7.20 7.70 11.67
C SER A 368 6.23 8.66 10.99
N MET A 369 5.08 8.14 10.65
CA MET A 369 4.02 8.86 9.98
C MET A 369 2.67 8.40 10.54
N GLU A 370 1.77 9.35 10.74
CA GLU A 370 0.40 9.10 11.15
C GLU A 370 -0.57 10.04 10.42
N HIS A 371 -1.85 9.75 10.51
CA HIS A 371 -2.87 10.58 9.88
C HIS A 371 -3.91 11.07 10.88
N MET A 372 -4.54 12.22 10.56
CA MET A 372 -5.71 12.75 11.23
C MET A 372 -6.78 13.11 10.18
N GLY A 373 -7.70 12.21 9.92
CA GLY A 373 -8.55 12.28 8.73
C GLY A 373 -7.70 12.11 7.46
N ASN A 374 -7.70 13.11 6.59
CA ASN A 374 -6.87 13.10 5.38
C ASN A 374 -5.54 13.87 5.55
N ASP A 375 -5.28 14.47 6.71
CA ASP A 375 -4.02 15.16 6.99
C ASP A 375 -2.96 14.14 7.41
N LEU A 376 -1.70 14.37 7.00
CA LEU A 376 -0.57 13.50 7.35
C LEU A 376 0.39 14.24 8.29
N LEU A 377 0.89 13.53 9.30
CA LEU A 377 1.93 13.97 10.21
C LEU A 377 3.16 13.12 10.03
N VAL A 378 4.32 13.71 9.75
CA VAL A 378 5.59 12.99 9.56
C VAL A 378 6.61 13.49 10.56
N LEU A 379 7.19 12.57 11.33
CA LEU A 379 8.25 12.83 12.30
C LEU A 379 9.61 12.67 11.65
N ASP A 380 10.42 13.74 11.66
CA ASP A 380 11.82 13.68 11.28
C ASP A 380 12.73 13.63 12.52
N GLN A 381 13.45 12.54 12.65
CA GLN A 381 14.32 12.29 13.81
C GLN A 381 15.54 13.21 13.84
N LEU A 382 16.13 13.53 12.67
CA LEU A 382 17.33 14.38 12.60
C LEU A 382 17.00 15.86 12.69
N ASP A 383 15.88 16.29 12.12
CA ASP A 383 15.44 17.67 12.21
C ASP A 383 14.67 17.94 13.51
N CYS A 384 14.37 16.88 14.28
CA CYS A 384 13.62 16.95 15.53
C CYS A 384 12.31 17.74 15.36
N SER A 385 11.59 17.46 14.27
CA SER A 385 10.39 18.20 13.87
C SER A 385 9.27 17.27 13.42
N ILE A 386 8.05 17.78 13.43
CA ILE A 386 6.89 17.12 12.85
C ILE A 386 6.37 18.01 11.73
N THR A 387 6.29 17.45 10.53
CA THR A 387 5.69 18.14 9.39
C THR A 387 4.26 17.69 9.21
N MET A 388 3.35 18.67 9.16
CA MET A 388 1.93 18.45 8.86
C MET A 388 1.66 18.78 7.41
N PHE A 389 1.06 17.82 6.71
CA PHE A 389 0.57 17.98 5.34
C PHE A 389 -0.95 17.99 5.33
N ILE A 390 -1.52 18.86 4.51
CA ILE A 390 -2.96 18.91 4.24
C ILE A 390 -3.21 18.64 2.76
N PRO A 391 -4.28 17.93 2.38
CA PRO A 391 -4.62 17.70 0.98
C PRO A 391 -4.87 19.04 0.27
N THR A 392 -4.36 19.17 -0.96
CA THR A 392 -4.71 20.25 -1.86
C THR A 392 -6.14 20.05 -2.40
N GLU A 393 -6.63 21.00 -3.21
CA GLU A 393 -7.89 20.82 -3.93
C GLU A 393 -7.85 19.58 -4.83
N TYR A 394 -6.72 19.34 -5.52
CA TYR A 394 -6.51 18.17 -6.37
C TYR A 394 -6.53 16.86 -5.55
N GLY A 395 -5.82 16.80 -4.44
CA GLY A 395 -5.83 15.66 -3.54
C GLY A 395 -7.20 15.39 -2.96
N SER A 396 -7.90 16.44 -2.50
CA SER A 396 -9.25 16.35 -1.96
C SER A 396 -10.25 15.82 -2.98
N LEU A 397 -10.13 16.19 -4.27
CA LEU A 397 -10.98 15.65 -5.34
C LEU A 397 -10.73 14.16 -5.59
N ILE A 398 -9.48 13.69 -5.50
CA ILE A 398 -9.16 12.25 -5.62
C ILE A 398 -9.85 11.48 -4.48
N TYR A 399 -9.67 11.91 -3.24
CA TYR A 399 -10.28 11.28 -2.07
C TYR A 399 -11.81 11.29 -2.15
N GLN A 400 -12.38 12.43 -2.49
CA GLN A 400 -13.82 12.57 -2.67
C GLN A 400 -14.37 11.60 -3.75
N ALA A 401 -13.67 11.45 -4.87
CA ALA A 401 -14.09 10.56 -5.93
C ALA A 401 -14.05 9.08 -5.51
N MET A 402 -13.04 8.70 -4.71
CA MET A 402 -12.94 7.35 -4.15
C MET A 402 -14.05 7.08 -3.13
N ASP A 403 -14.24 7.98 -2.15
CA ASP A 403 -15.28 7.87 -1.13
C ASP A 403 -16.69 7.79 -1.73
N GLN A 404 -16.97 8.60 -2.77
CA GLN A 404 -18.24 8.58 -3.50
C GLN A 404 -18.44 7.25 -4.21
N PHE A 405 -17.39 6.72 -4.84
CA PHE A 405 -17.47 5.43 -5.52
C PHE A 405 -17.78 4.28 -4.53
N ASP A 406 -17.10 4.24 -3.40
CA ASP A 406 -17.25 3.21 -2.37
C ASP A 406 -18.60 3.31 -1.65
N SER A 407 -19.12 4.54 -1.51
CA SER A 407 -20.47 4.81 -1.04
C SER A 407 -21.58 4.49 -2.06
N GLY A 408 -21.23 4.06 -3.29
CA GLY A 408 -22.18 3.74 -4.35
C GLY A 408 -22.76 4.95 -5.09
N LEU A 409 -22.22 6.15 -4.85
CA LEU A 409 -22.60 7.41 -5.50
C LEU A 409 -21.85 7.55 -6.84
N TYR A 410 -22.19 6.68 -7.81
CA TYR A 410 -21.39 6.53 -9.04
C TYR A 410 -21.50 7.71 -10.00
N ASP A 411 -22.58 8.48 -9.99
CA ASP A 411 -22.73 9.70 -10.80
C ASP A 411 -21.84 10.80 -10.26
N GLU A 412 -21.83 11.00 -8.96
CA GLU A 412 -21.00 11.97 -8.26
C GLU A 412 -19.51 11.60 -8.37
N ALA A 413 -19.19 10.31 -8.22
CA ALA A 413 -17.82 9.81 -8.39
C ALA A 413 -17.30 10.07 -9.80
N GLU A 414 -18.11 9.81 -10.83
CA GLU A 414 -17.77 10.13 -12.23
C GLU A 414 -17.49 11.61 -12.41
N GLU A 415 -18.35 12.49 -11.84
CA GLU A 415 -18.14 13.94 -11.92
C GLU A 415 -16.83 14.37 -11.26
N SER A 416 -16.55 13.84 -10.05
CA SER A 416 -15.31 14.14 -9.33
C SER A 416 -14.07 13.64 -10.08
N TRP A 417 -14.11 12.42 -10.63
CA TRP A 417 -13.03 11.90 -11.48
C TRP A 417 -12.84 12.72 -12.77
N ASN A 418 -13.91 13.22 -13.37
CA ASN A 418 -13.79 14.13 -14.52
C ASN A 418 -13.06 15.42 -14.14
N LYS A 419 -13.33 16.00 -12.97
CA LYS A 419 -12.59 17.19 -12.48
C LYS A 419 -11.11 16.87 -12.27
N VAL A 420 -10.79 15.71 -11.66
CA VAL A 420 -9.41 15.23 -11.51
C VAL A 420 -8.72 15.10 -12.86
N ARG A 421 -9.37 14.47 -13.86
CA ARG A 421 -8.85 14.35 -15.22
C ARG A 421 -8.64 15.69 -15.90
N ASP A 422 -9.53 16.65 -15.69
CA ASP A 422 -9.41 17.99 -16.27
C ASP A 422 -8.22 18.77 -15.69
N LEU A 423 -7.87 18.51 -14.42
CA LEU A 423 -6.66 19.05 -13.78
C LEU A 423 -5.39 18.28 -14.19
N ASN A 424 -5.49 16.99 -14.43
CA ASN A 424 -4.38 16.13 -14.83
C ASN A 424 -4.81 15.11 -15.89
N GLY A 425 -4.71 15.47 -17.16
CA GLY A 425 -5.10 14.62 -18.29
C GLY A 425 -4.26 13.33 -18.46
N ASN A 426 -3.11 13.24 -17.77
CA ASN A 426 -2.25 12.06 -17.81
C ASN A 426 -2.52 11.07 -16.67
N TYR A 427 -3.31 11.45 -15.68
CA TYR A 427 -3.57 10.63 -14.50
C TYR A 427 -4.43 9.40 -14.81
N ALA A 428 -3.80 8.23 -14.86
CA ALA A 428 -4.45 6.98 -15.27
C ALA A 428 -5.64 6.60 -14.37
N LEU A 429 -5.51 6.79 -13.05
CA LEU A 429 -6.57 6.43 -12.11
C LEU A 429 -7.87 7.22 -12.31
N ALA A 430 -7.81 8.46 -12.83
CA ALA A 430 -9.03 9.21 -13.17
C ALA A 430 -9.81 8.52 -14.29
N TYR A 431 -9.13 8.04 -15.32
CA TYR A 431 -9.78 7.28 -16.41
C TYR A 431 -10.34 5.95 -15.91
N ILE A 432 -9.58 5.24 -15.10
CA ILE A 432 -10.02 3.97 -14.49
C ILE A 432 -11.23 4.21 -13.58
N GLY A 433 -11.21 5.26 -12.76
CA GLY A 433 -12.32 5.64 -11.88
C GLY A 433 -13.59 6.00 -12.64
N ILE A 434 -13.49 6.79 -13.71
CA ILE A 434 -14.61 7.08 -14.62
C ILE A 434 -15.14 5.76 -15.23
N GLY A 435 -14.26 4.93 -15.78
CA GLY A 435 -14.61 3.65 -16.37
C GLY A 435 -15.32 2.73 -15.38
N ARG A 436 -14.82 2.64 -14.13
CA ARG A 436 -15.45 1.86 -13.04
C ARG A 436 -16.86 2.39 -12.70
N SER A 437 -17.01 3.71 -12.61
CA SER A 437 -18.33 4.36 -12.36
C SER A 437 -19.32 4.05 -13.47
N LEU A 438 -18.93 4.22 -14.74
CA LEU A 438 -19.73 3.87 -15.91
C LEU A 438 -20.11 2.38 -15.94
N MET A 439 -19.17 1.50 -15.58
CA MET A 439 -19.42 0.06 -15.51
C MET A 439 -20.48 -0.28 -14.46
N ARG A 440 -20.46 0.38 -13.29
CA ARG A 440 -21.49 0.22 -12.24
C ARG A 440 -22.85 0.73 -12.69
N LYS A 441 -22.91 1.77 -13.51
CA LYS A 441 -24.12 2.31 -14.12
C LYS A 441 -24.65 1.44 -15.28
N GLY A 442 -23.88 0.46 -15.73
CA GLY A 442 -24.23 -0.43 -16.85
C GLY A 442 -23.85 0.11 -18.22
N GLU A 443 -23.09 1.20 -18.28
CA GLU A 443 -22.62 1.85 -19.51
C GLU A 443 -21.31 1.22 -20.02
N TYR A 444 -21.36 -0.11 -20.17
CA TYR A 444 -20.16 -0.94 -20.40
C TYR A 444 -19.36 -0.55 -21.64
N LYS A 445 -20.02 -0.06 -22.72
CA LYS A 445 -19.32 0.32 -23.94
C LYS A 445 -18.44 1.55 -23.71
N GLN A 446 -18.98 2.56 -23.03
CA GLN A 446 -18.21 3.78 -22.69
C GLN A 446 -17.11 3.45 -21.69
N ALA A 447 -17.41 2.60 -20.70
CA ALA A 447 -16.39 2.14 -19.74
C ALA A 447 -15.18 1.49 -20.45
N MET A 448 -15.42 0.67 -21.48
CA MET A 448 -14.35 0.05 -22.28
C MET A 448 -13.43 1.10 -22.94
N ASP A 449 -14.02 2.18 -23.49
CA ASP A 449 -13.24 3.23 -24.15
C ASP A 449 -12.29 3.93 -23.16
N TYR A 450 -12.69 4.10 -21.90
CA TYR A 450 -11.85 4.66 -20.83
C TYR A 450 -10.74 3.70 -20.38
N PHE A 451 -11.03 2.42 -20.20
CA PHE A 451 -10.03 1.42 -19.83
C PHE A 451 -8.98 1.22 -20.94
N GLU A 452 -9.41 1.17 -22.21
CA GLU A 452 -8.52 1.06 -23.36
C GLU A 452 -7.54 2.25 -23.44
N ALA A 453 -8.01 3.47 -23.13
CA ALA A 453 -7.19 4.67 -23.16
C ALA A 453 -6.00 4.64 -22.19
N LYS A 454 -6.05 3.79 -21.15
CA LYS A 454 -5.00 3.67 -20.12
C LYS A 454 -4.47 2.24 -19.95
N TYR A 455 -4.70 1.36 -20.92
CA TYR A 455 -4.21 -0.01 -20.96
C TYR A 455 -4.67 -0.90 -19.78
N ASP A 456 -5.83 -0.58 -19.17
CA ASP A 456 -6.42 -1.41 -18.09
C ASP A 456 -7.18 -2.60 -18.70
N ASP A 457 -6.42 -3.62 -19.11
CA ASP A 457 -6.94 -4.81 -19.80
C ASP A 457 -7.88 -5.63 -18.90
N GLU A 458 -7.69 -5.60 -17.59
CA GLU A 458 -8.51 -6.35 -16.65
C GLU A 458 -9.93 -5.79 -16.59
N ASN A 459 -10.08 -4.49 -16.30
CA ASN A 459 -11.37 -3.83 -16.25
C ASN A 459 -12.02 -3.75 -17.64
N TYR A 460 -11.24 -3.57 -18.72
CA TYR A 460 -11.72 -3.68 -20.08
C TYR A 460 -12.38 -5.04 -20.32
N SER A 461 -11.70 -6.13 -19.98
CA SER A 461 -12.20 -7.49 -20.16
C SER A 461 -13.47 -7.75 -19.35
N ARG A 462 -13.54 -7.22 -18.12
CA ARG A 462 -14.74 -7.29 -17.27
C ARG A 462 -15.91 -6.54 -17.90
N ALA A 463 -15.70 -5.32 -18.37
CA ALA A 463 -16.73 -4.51 -19.05
C ALA A 463 -17.16 -5.17 -20.35
N TYR A 464 -16.23 -5.65 -21.18
CA TYR A 464 -16.51 -6.37 -22.42
C TYR A 464 -17.36 -7.63 -22.19
N ALA A 465 -17.06 -8.39 -21.15
CA ALA A 465 -17.85 -9.58 -20.82
C ALA A 465 -19.34 -9.24 -20.55
N GLN A 466 -19.63 -8.13 -19.88
CA GLN A 466 -21.00 -7.67 -19.63
C GLN A 466 -21.61 -7.08 -20.90
N TYR A 467 -20.90 -6.25 -21.65
CA TYR A 467 -21.35 -5.70 -22.92
C TYR A 467 -21.72 -6.80 -23.91
N ARG A 468 -20.86 -7.82 -24.06
CA ARG A 468 -21.11 -8.98 -24.92
C ARG A 468 -22.42 -9.70 -24.55
N LYS A 469 -22.70 -9.88 -23.24
CA LYS A 469 -23.96 -10.50 -22.80
C LYS A 469 -25.19 -9.69 -23.26
N ILE A 470 -25.12 -8.36 -23.16
CA ILE A 470 -26.22 -7.47 -23.63
C ILE A 470 -26.39 -7.58 -25.13
N VAL A 471 -25.30 -7.52 -25.90
CA VAL A 471 -25.34 -7.64 -27.37
C VAL A 471 -25.92 -8.99 -27.80
N ILE A 472 -25.47 -10.09 -27.20
CA ILE A 472 -26.02 -11.42 -27.49
C ILE A 472 -27.51 -11.47 -27.16
N ARG A 473 -27.91 -11.02 -25.96
CA ARG A 473 -29.31 -11.02 -25.53
C ARG A 473 -30.20 -10.21 -26.47
N LYS A 474 -29.74 -9.06 -26.94
CA LYS A 474 -30.46 -8.19 -27.88
C LYS A 474 -30.64 -8.83 -29.25
N ASN A 475 -29.64 -9.62 -29.69
CA ASN A 475 -29.60 -10.17 -31.05
C ASN A 475 -29.93 -11.66 -31.12
N ILE A 476 -30.21 -12.34 -29.99
CA ILE A 476 -30.39 -13.79 -29.92
C ILE A 476 -31.50 -14.27 -30.86
N LEU A 477 -32.59 -13.52 -30.98
CA LEU A 477 -33.69 -13.85 -31.86
C LEU A 477 -33.27 -13.89 -33.35
N TRP A 478 -32.46 -12.89 -33.76
CA TRP A 478 -31.93 -12.83 -35.13
C TRP A 478 -30.95 -13.96 -35.39
N VAL A 479 -30.11 -14.29 -34.41
CA VAL A 479 -29.19 -15.43 -34.52
C VAL A 479 -29.93 -16.74 -34.70
N ILE A 480 -31.04 -16.95 -33.94
CA ILE A 480 -31.89 -18.13 -34.06
C ILE A 480 -32.54 -18.17 -35.44
N ILE A 481 -33.07 -17.03 -35.92
CA ILE A 481 -33.69 -16.95 -37.25
C ILE A 481 -32.70 -17.30 -38.36
N ILE A 482 -31.50 -16.72 -38.31
CA ILE A 482 -30.41 -16.99 -39.28
C ILE A 482 -30.06 -18.47 -39.29
N LEU A 483 -29.86 -19.07 -38.11
CA LEU A 483 -29.53 -20.49 -37.97
C LEU A 483 -30.70 -21.36 -38.53
N ALA A 484 -31.93 -21.01 -38.22
CA ALA A 484 -33.09 -21.71 -38.74
C ALA A 484 -33.13 -21.63 -40.27
N VAL A 485 -32.89 -20.49 -40.87
CA VAL A 485 -32.83 -20.30 -42.34
C VAL A 485 -31.69 -21.16 -42.93
N ILE A 486 -30.51 -21.14 -42.35
CA ILE A 486 -29.37 -21.94 -42.82
C ILE A 486 -29.66 -23.45 -42.80
N ILE A 487 -30.46 -23.93 -41.86
CA ILE A 487 -30.81 -25.33 -41.71
C ILE A 487 -32.01 -25.69 -42.60
N ILE A 488 -33.07 -24.89 -42.56
CA ILE A 488 -34.37 -25.21 -43.20
C ILE A 488 -34.28 -25.05 -44.73
N VAL A 489 -33.63 -23.99 -45.21
CA VAL A 489 -33.56 -23.72 -46.66
C VAL A 489 -32.90 -24.85 -47.44
N PRO A 490 -31.73 -25.38 -47.06
CA PRO A 490 -31.14 -26.52 -47.76
C PRO A 490 -32.01 -27.78 -47.69
N LEU A 491 -32.67 -28.01 -46.55
CA LEU A 491 -33.59 -29.16 -46.42
C LEU A 491 -34.79 -29.05 -47.39
N LEU A 492 -35.37 -27.85 -47.50
CA LEU A 492 -36.47 -27.57 -48.41
C LEU A 492 -36.03 -27.71 -49.88
N ILE A 493 -34.86 -27.18 -50.23
CA ILE A 493 -34.26 -27.30 -51.54
C ILE A 493 -33.99 -28.79 -51.87
N GLY A 494 -33.40 -29.53 -50.97
CA GLY A 494 -33.13 -30.97 -51.14
C GLY A 494 -34.43 -31.77 -51.32
N ARG A 495 -35.50 -31.42 -50.55
CA ARG A 495 -36.82 -32.05 -50.69
C ARG A 495 -37.48 -31.68 -52.01
N TYR A 496 -37.37 -30.43 -52.45
CA TYR A 496 -37.87 -29.99 -53.74
C TYR A 496 -37.22 -30.78 -54.90
N PHE A 497 -35.92 -30.90 -54.91
CA PHE A 497 -35.24 -31.68 -55.93
C PHE A 497 -35.58 -33.16 -55.90
N LYS A 498 -35.79 -33.77 -54.70
CA LYS A 498 -36.26 -35.15 -54.61
C LYS A 498 -37.66 -35.33 -55.21
N VAL A 499 -38.62 -34.45 -54.82
CA VAL A 499 -39.99 -34.49 -55.36
C VAL A 499 -40.00 -34.26 -56.85
N LYS A 500 -39.21 -33.31 -57.36
CA LYS A 500 -39.07 -33.07 -58.79
C LYS A 500 -38.56 -34.29 -59.53
N ALA A 501 -37.53 -34.93 -59.02
CA ALA A 501 -36.96 -36.16 -59.60
C ALA A 501 -37.94 -37.34 -59.55
N GLU A 502 -38.79 -37.44 -58.52
CA GLU A 502 -39.86 -38.46 -58.45
C GLU A 502 -40.96 -38.21 -59.47
N ILE A 503 -41.37 -36.94 -59.69
CA ILE A 503 -42.34 -36.58 -60.71
C ILE A 503 -41.83 -36.91 -62.14
N GLU A 504 -40.57 -36.49 -62.42
CA GLU A 504 -39.92 -36.79 -63.71
C GLU A 504 -39.81 -38.31 -63.95
N ARG A 505 -39.48 -39.12 -62.95
CA ARG A 505 -39.53 -40.58 -63.06
C ARG A 505 -40.95 -41.13 -63.31
N SER A 506 -41.94 -40.58 -62.63
CA SER A 506 -43.35 -41.06 -62.82
C SER A 506 -43.89 -40.71 -64.19
N GLU A 507 -43.44 -39.66 -64.84
CA GLU A 507 -43.83 -39.35 -66.25
C GLU A 507 -43.14 -40.29 -67.26
N ILE A 508 -41.91 -40.72 -67.00
CA ILE A 508 -41.20 -41.68 -67.87
C ILE A 508 -41.85 -43.06 -67.84
N PHE A 509 -42.54 -43.46 -66.76
CA PHE A 509 -43.28 -44.74 -66.69
C PHE A 509 -44.71 -44.69 -67.19
N LYS A 510 -45.18 -43.53 -67.74
CA LYS A 510 -46.51 -43.41 -68.37
C LYS A 510 -46.47 -43.45 -69.89
N ILE A 511 -45.34 -43.71 -70.51
CA ILE A 511 -45.11 -44.03 -71.92
C ILE A 511 -44.83 -45.52 -72.01
#